data_5d23db3faf9eb0b09e615596a1425163
#
_entry.id   5d23db3faf9eb0b09e615596a1425163
#
_cell.length_a   1.000
_cell.length_b   1.000
_cell.length_c   1.000
_cell.angle_alpha   90.00
_cell.angle_beta   90.00
_cell.angle_gamma   90.00
#
_symmetry.space_group_name_H-M   'P 1'
#
loop_
_entity.id
_entity.type
_entity.pdbx_description
1 polymer ?
#
loop_
_entity_poly.entity_id
_entity_poly.type
_entity_poly.pdbx_seq_one_letter_code
_entity_poly.pdbx_strand_id
1 'polypeptide(L)'
;MKHYKIIDGSEVRGSDLRLPRAISIYRAALAHKQVTVKSCRRKSDGSEVIIMELSRLEIPDEPEFPIHVKEDIAVRCLKEDLNMPEVYAIRKDFPIGLPHSNAMPFAHPVSLCISDVLFADIKPQFNAFDFINLIIRWFNLNSIGELHEKGRPLEVFFQYHNFCG
;
A
#
# COMPACT_ATOMS: atom_id res chain seq x y z
N MET A 1 20.41 0.63 2.23
CA MET A 1 19.08 0.65 1.62
C MET A 1 19.17 1.36 0.29
N LYS A 2 18.80 0.72 -0.84
CA LYS A 2 18.72 1.44 -2.11
C LYS A 2 17.59 2.46 -2.00
N HIS A 3 17.92 3.74 -2.10
CA HIS A 3 16.94 4.79 -2.12
C HIS A 3 16.26 4.82 -3.49
N TYR A 4 15.00 4.48 -3.52
CA TYR A 4 14.20 4.64 -4.73
C TYR A 4 13.75 6.10 -4.87
N LYS A 5 14.04 6.73 -5.99
CA LYS A 5 13.68 8.15 -6.23
C LYS A 5 12.20 8.46 -6.01
N ILE A 6 11.31 7.51 -6.30
CA ILE A 6 9.87 7.72 -6.18
C ILE A 6 9.41 7.87 -4.74
N ILE A 7 10.14 7.28 -3.80
CA ILE A 7 9.84 7.32 -2.37
C ILE A 7 10.90 8.05 -1.56
N ASP A 8 11.88 8.61 -2.22
CA ASP A 8 12.91 9.42 -1.58
C ASP A 8 12.36 10.81 -1.22
N GLY A 9 13.00 11.49 -0.30
CA GLY A 9 12.60 12.82 0.14
C GLY A 9 13.22 13.17 1.48
N SER A 10 12.89 14.35 1.99
CA SER A 10 13.32 14.79 3.31
C SER A 10 12.51 14.07 4.38
N GLU A 11 13.17 13.51 5.38
CA GLU A 11 12.52 12.90 6.52
C GLU A 11 11.75 13.93 7.32
N VAL A 12 10.52 13.62 7.69
CA VAL A 12 9.64 14.45 8.52
C VAL A 12 9.04 13.61 9.62
N ARG A 13 8.68 14.24 10.72
CA ARG A 13 7.92 13.54 11.77
C ARG A 13 6.49 13.30 11.30
N GLY A 14 5.85 12.24 11.77
CA GLY A 14 4.45 11.97 11.46
C GLY A 14 3.52 13.13 11.82
N SER A 15 3.84 13.86 12.91
CA SER A 15 3.11 15.07 13.32
C SER A 15 3.29 16.25 12.36
N ASP A 16 4.27 16.21 11.49
CA ASP A 16 4.56 17.27 10.51
C ASP A 16 3.98 16.99 9.12
N LEU A 17 3.27 15.88 8.95
CA LEU A 17 2.52 15.59 7.71
C LEU A 17 1.46 16.67 7.47
N ARG A 18 1.30 17.05 6.21
CA ARG A 18 0.43 18.16 5.78
C ARG A 18 -0.77 17.70 4.94
N LEU A 19 -0.59 16.64 4.15
CA LEU A 19 -1.65 16.14 3.29
C LEU A 19 -2.70 15.41 4.12
N PRO A 20 -3.99 15.77 4.03
CA PRO A 20 -5.04 15.10 4.81
C PRO A 20 -5.07 13.58 4.61
N ARG A 21 -4.84 13.13 3.38
CA ARG A 21 -4.80 11.69 3.06
C ARG A 21 -3.63 11.00 3.77
N ALA A 22 -2.45 11.60 3.75
CA ALA A 22 -1.27 11.08 4.44
C ALA A 22 -1.49 11.04 5.96
N ILE A 23 -2.07 12.09 6.53
CA ILE A 23 -2.38 12.17 7.96
C ILE A 23 -3.33 11.04 8.36
N SER A 24 -4.39 10.81 7.59
CA SER A 24 -5.37 9.75 7.88
C SER A 24 -4.75 8.35 7.83
N ILE A 25 -3.91 8.11 6.83
CA ILE A 25 -3.20 6.82 6.69
C ILE A 25 -2.20 6.62 7.81
N TYR A 26 -1.45 7.66 8.16
CA TYR A 26 -0.50 7.61 9.28
C TYR A 26 -1.19 7.26 10.60
N ARG A 27 -2.30 7.91 10.91
CA ARG A 27 -3.09 7.63 12.13
C ARG A 27 -3.64 6.21 12.13
N ALA A 28 -4.17 5.75 11.00
CA ALA A 28 -4.66 4.39 10.86
C ALA A 28 -3.53 3.36 11.05
N ALA A 29 -2.37 3.63 10.48
CA ALA A 29 -1.19 2.79 10.63
C ALA A 29 -0.73 2.66 12.08
N LEU A 30 -0.72 3.76 12.83
CA LEU A 30 -0.38 3.74 14.26
C LEU A 30 -1.36 2.90 15.08
N ALA A 31 -2.64 2.87 14.70
CA ALA A 31 -3.68 2.12 15.40
C ALA A 31 -3.77 0.65 14.96
N HIS A 32 -3.10 0.27 13.87
CA HIS A 32 -3.23 -1.06 13.29
C HIS A 32 -2.24 -2.05 13.92
N LYS A 33 -2.73 -3.21 14.37
CA LYS A 33 -1.94 -4.23 15.08
C LYS A 33 -0.82 -4.86 14.24
N GLN A 34 -0.99 -4.90 12.91
CA GLN A 34 -0.06 -5.53 11.98
C GLN A 34 0.88 -4.54 11.31
N VAL A 35 0.84 -3.27 11.69
CA VAL A 35 1.61 -2.21 11.04
C VAL A 35 2.53 -1.52 12.02
N THR A 36 3.77 -1.32 11.60
CA THR A 36 4.75 -0.47 12.29
C THR A 36 5.20 0.63 11.34
N VAL A 37 4.95 1.88 11.69
CA VAL A 37 5.45 3.02 10.92
C VAL A 37 6.95 3.16 11.16
N LYS A 38 7.74 3.16 10.10
CA LYS A 38 9.21 3.30 10.16
C LYS A 38 9.66 4.73 9.98
N SER A 39 9.13 5.44 8.98
CA SER A 39 9.46 6.83 8.71
C SER A 39 8.41 7.51 7.85
N CYS A 40 8.41 8.84 7.88
CA CYS A 40 7.64 9.66 6.96
C CYS A 40 8.57 10.58 6.20
N ARG A 41 8.25 10.87 4.94
CA ARG A 41 9.07 11.70 4.06
C ARG A 41 8.20 12.69 3.30
N ARG A 42 8.77 13.83 2.95
CA ARG A 42 8.16 14.80 2.05
C ARG A 42 9.07 15.02 0.85
N LYS A 43 8.49 14.91 -0.34
CA LYS A 43 9.18 15.12 -1.60
C LYS A 43 9.08 16.58 -2.05
N SER A 44 9.98 16.98 -2.96
CA SER A 44 9.98 18.32 -3.54
C SER A 44 8.72 18.65 -4.33
N ASP A 45 8.02 17.65 -4.88
CA ASP A 45 6.74 17.81 -5.57
C ASP A 45 5.55 17.99 -4.61
N GLY A 46 5.78 18.00 -3.32
CA GLY A 46 4.77 18.13 -2.28
C GLY A 46 4.09 16.80 -1.89
N SER A 47 4.41 15.69 -2.53
CA SER A 47 3.93 14.39 -2.10
C SER A 47 4.54 13.98 -0.76
N GLU A 48 3.81 13.19 0.00
CA GLU A 48 4.25 12.64 1.28
C GLU A 48 4.22 11.12 1.24
N VAL A 49 5.25 10.51 1.80
CA VAL A 49 5.45 9.07 1.80
C VAL A 49 5.51 8.58 3.23
N ILE A 50 4.77 7.50 3.50
CA ILE A 50 4.82 6.78 4.77
C ILE A 50 5.44 5.42 4.50
N ILE A 51 6.58 5.16 5.16
CA ILE A 51 7.25 3.86 5.10
C ILE A 51 6.82 3.07 6.33
N MET A 52 6.32 1.86 6.08
CA MET A 52 5.80 1.00 7.14
C MET A 52 6.16 -0.46 6.90
N GLU A 53 6.23 -1.20 7.98
CA GLU A 53 6.37 -2.65 7.97
C GLU A 53 5.01 -3.29 8.23
N LEU A 54 4.62 -4.19 7.37
CA LEU A 54 3.51 -5.11 7.60
C LEU A 54 4.07 -6.35 8.30
N SER A 55 3.38 -6.84 9.31
CA SER A 55 3.79 -8.03 10.05
C SER A 55 2.63 -9.02 10.20
N ARG A 56 2.95 -10.24 10.60
CA ARG A 56 1.97 -11.31 10.80
C ARG A 56 1.07 -11.53 9.57
N LEU A 57 1.66 -11.39 8.38
CA LEU A 57 0.97 -11.74 7.15
C LEU A 57 0.67 -13.23 7.13
N GLU A 58 -0.48 -13.60 6.61
CA GLU A 58 -0.93 -14.99 6.49
C GLU A 58 -0.26 -15.67 5.30
N ILE A 59 1.03 -15.96 5.44
CA ILE A 59 1.86 -16.56 4.41
C ILE A 59 2.03 -18.05 4.72
N PRO A 60 1.68 -18.96 3.80
CA PRO A 60 1.90 -20.40 4.00
C PRO A 60 3.40 -20.73 3.99
N ASP A 61 3.73 -21.93 4.48
CA ASP A 61 5.13 -22.40 4.51
C ASP A 61 5.73 -22.49 3.09
N GLU A 62 4.92 -22.84 2.10
CA GLU A 62 5.27 -22.88 0.68
C GLU A 62 4.39 -21.90 -0.11
N PRO A 63 4.71 -20.61 -0.12
CA PRO A 63 3.91 -19.64 -0.85
C PRO A 63 4.06 -19.79 -2.37
N GLU A 64 3.00 -19.49 -3.10
CA GLU A 64 3.02 -19.45 -4.58
C GLU A 64 4.07 -18.45 -5.10
N PHE A 65 4.21 -17.32 -4.42
CA PHE A 65 5.23 -16.31 -4.69
C PHE A 65 6.03 -16.04 -3.41
N PRO A 66 7.33 -15.70 -3.50
CA PRO A 66 8.19 -15.51 -2.34
C PRO A 66 7.88 -14.20 -1.57
N ILE A 67 6.70 -14.17 -0.95
CA ILE A 67 6.26 -13.13 -0.04
C ILE A 67 6.62 -13.55 1.38
N HIS A 68 7.11 -12.62 2.18
CA HIS A 68 7.50 -12.89 3.56
C HIS A 68 6.38 -12.57 4.56
N VAL A 69 6.45 -13.13 5.75
CA VAL A 69 5.52 -12.84 6.86
C VAL A 69 5.58 -11.37 7.30
N LYS A 70 6.73 -10.74 7.06
CA LYS A 70 6.95 -9.30 7.23
C LYS A 70 7.39 -8.70 5.90
N GLU A 71 6.75 -7.61 5.51
CA GLU A 71 7.10 -6.88 4.30
C GLU A 71 7.13 -5.38 4.56
N ASP A 72 8.14 -4.73 4.00
CA ASP A 72 8.24 -3.28 4.02
C ASP A 72 7.53 -2.69 2.80
N ILE A 73 6.71 -1.69 3.03
CA ILE A 73 5.99 -0.97 1.99
C ILE A 73 6.18 0.55 2.14
N ALA A 74 5.96 1.25 1.05
CA ALA A 74 5.83 2.70 1.04
C ALA A 74 4.47 3.08 0.47
N VAL A 75 3.76 3.96 1.15
CA VAL A 75 2.51 4.57 0.68
C VAL A 75 2.79 6.02 0.35
N ARG A 76 2.59 6.39 -0.92
CA ARG A 76 2.81 7.76 -1.40
C ARG A 76 1.48 8.44 -1.67
N CYS A 77 1.24 9.54 -0.97
CA CYS A 77 0.10 10.41 -1.18
C CYS A 77 0.51 11.61 -2.03
N LEU A 78 -0.19 11.83 -3.14
CA LEU A 78 0.08 12.95 -4.03
C LEU A 78 -0.52 14.24 -3.48
N LYS A 79 0.09 15.37 -3.79
CA LYS A 79 -0.37 16.69 -3.35
C LYS A 79 -1.79 16.99 -3.79
N GLU A 80 -2.08 16.71 -5.06
CA GLU A 80 -3.43 16.74 -5.61
C GLU A 80 -4.10 15.39 -5.31
N ASP A 81 -5.10 15.38 -4.49
CA ASP A 81 -5.81 14.17 -4.06
C ASP A 81 -6.78 13.66 -5.16
N LEU A 82 -6.25 13.45 -6.37
CA LEU A 82 -6.99 13.02 -7.56
C LEU A 82 -6.90 11.52 -7.81
N ASN A 83 -5.87 10.87 -7.26
CA ASN A 83 -5.63 9.45 -7.46
C ASN A 83 -5.53 8.74 -6.11
N MET A 84 -5.80 7.43 -6.15
CA MET A 84 -5.52 6.54 -5.02
C MET A 84 -4.07 6.70 -4.57
N PRO A 85 -3.79 6.68 -3.26
CA PRO A 85 -2.41 6.60 -2.79
C PRO A 85 -1.68 5.43 -3.45
N GLU A 86 -0.46 5.69 -3.90
CA GLU A 86 0.38 4.67 -4.52
C GLU A 86 1.00 3.78 -3.44
N VAL A 87 1.03 2.48 -3.69
CA VAL A 87 1.61 1.51 -2.77
C VAL A 87 2.76 0.79 -3.46
N TYR A 88 3.89 0.73 -2.81
CA TYR A 88 5.11 0.08 -3.31
C TYR A 88 5.61 -0.96 -2.32
N ALA A 89 5.95 -2.15 -2.83
CA ALA A 89 6.75 -3.11 -2.07
C ALA A 89 8.22 -2.71 -2.21
N ILE A 90 8.89 -2.46 -1.09
CA ILE A 90 10.24 -1.87 -1.11
C ILE A 90 11.35 -2.84 -0.69
N ARG A 91 11.02 -4.09 -0.39
CA ARG A 91 12.04 -5.11 -0.20
C ARG A 91 12.83 -5.29 -1.49
N LYS A 92 14.16 -5.24 -1.39
CA LYS A 92 15.08 -5.21 -2.55
C LYS A 92 14.88 -6.36 -3.53
N ASP A 93 14.61 -7.55 -3.02
CA ASP A 93 14.42 -8.79 -3.77
C ASP A 93 12.94 -9.20 -3.86
N PHE A 94 12.02 -8.22 -3.73
CA PHE A 94 10.59 -8.48 -3.90
C PHE A 94 10.31 -9.01 -5.30
N PRO A 95 9.50 -10.08 -5.45
CA PRO A 95 9.28 -10.71 -6.74
C PRO A 95 8.60 -9.79 -7.74
N ILE A 96 8.98 -9.93 -9.01
CA ILE A 96 8.43 -9.19 -10.14
C ILE A 96 7.40 -10.08 -10.84
N GLY A 97 6.36 -9.46 -11.41
CA GLY A 97 5.37 -10.17 -12.23
C GLY A 97 4.25 -10.83 -11.44
N LEU A 98 4.06 -10.45 -10.16
CA LEU A 98 2.89 -10.90 -9.42
C LEU A 98 1.59 -10.34 -10.02
N PRO A 99 0.47 -11.07 -9.86
CA PRO A 99 -0.85 -10.54 -10.19
C PRO A 99 -1.11 -9.20 -9.49
N HIS A 100 -1.77 -8.30 -10.20
CA HIS A 100 -2.10 -6.96 -9.70
C HIS A 100 -0.88 -6.19 -9.18
N SER A 101 0.25 -6.36 -9.83
CA SER A 101 1.45 -5.55 -9.65
C SER A 101 1.94 -5.02 -10.99
N ASN A 102 2.61 -3.88 -10.95
CA ASN A 102 3.24 -3.28 -12.11
C ASN A 102 4.75 -3.33 -11.95
N ALA A 103 5.43 -4.00 -12.89
CA ALA A 103 6.88 -3.90 -12.98
C ALA A 103 7.24 -2.46 -13.36
N MET A 104 7.92 -1.78 -12.46
CA MET A 104 8.42 -0.45 -12.72
C MET A 104 9.78 -0.50 -13.41
N PRO A 105 10.18 0.57 -14.14
CA PRO A 105 11.52 0.64 -14.71
C PRO A 105 12.61 0.39 -13.67
N PHE A 106 13.76 -0.05 -14.14
CA PHE A 106 14.94 -0.32 -13.33
C PHE A 106 15.19 0.83 -12.32
N ALA A 107 15.37 0.50 -11.05
CA ALA A 107 15.52 1.41 -9.91
C ALA A 107 14.21 1.97 -9.31
N HIS A 108 13.06 1.43 -9.67
CA HIS A 108 11.81 1.68 -8.99
C HIS A 108 11.33 0.44 -8.24
N PRO A 109 10.68 0.59 -7.08
CA PRO A 109 10.08 -0.53 -6.38
C PRO A 109 8.84 -1.05 -7.15
N VAL A 110 8.44 -2.27 -6.84
CA VAL A 110 7.22 -2.85 -7.44
C VAL A 110 6.00 -2.07 -6.96
N SER A 111 5.22 -1.55 -7.90
CA SER A 111 3.94 -0.88 -7.62
C SER A 111 2.83 -1.92 -7.48
N LEU A 112 2.02 -1.79 -6.44
CA LEU A 112 0.90 -2.68 -6.17
C LEU A 112 -0.40 -2.02 -6.63
N CYS A 113 -1.17 -2.75 -7.43
CA CYS A 113 -2.52 -2.34 -7.81
C CYS A 113 -3.50 -2.80 -6.73
N ILE A 114 -3.86 -1.89 -5.84
CA ILE A 114 -4.73 -2.19 -4.69
C ILE A 114 -6.21 -2.13 -5.08
N SER A 115 -6.56 -1.33 -6.09
CA SER A 115 -7.94 -1.20 -6.59
C SER A 115 -7.95 -0.90 -8.07
N ASP A 116 -8.91 -1.51 -8.79
CA ASP A 116 -9.18 -1.23 -10.20
C ASP A 116 -10.27 -0.17 -10.38
N VAL A 117 -10.88 0.30 -9.28
CA VAL A 117 -11.94 1.31 -9.31
C VAL A 117 -11.36 2.71 -9.47
N LEU A 118 -12.05 3.57 -10.20
CA LEU A 118 -11.68 4.98 -10.28
C LEU A 118 -11.73 5.62 -8.88
N PHE A 119 -10.66 6.27 -8.51
CA PHE A 119 -10.56 6.88 -7.18
C PHE A 119 -11.66 7.91 -6.92
N ALA A 120 -12.08 8.64 -7.95
CA ALA A 120 -13.18 9.61 -7.84
C ALA A 120 -14.48 8.98 -7.31
N ASP A 121 -14.73 7.70 -7.63
CA ASP A 121 -15.94 6.99 -7.22
C ASP A 121 -15.88 6.53 -5.77
N ILE A 122 -14.69 6.20 -5.27
CA ILE A 122 -14.50 5.71 -3.89
C ILE A 122 -14.02 6.78 -2.91
N LYS A 123 -13.50 7.89 -3.41
CA LYS A 123 -12.92 8.97 -2.60
C LYS A 123 -13.86 9.48 -1.47
N PRO A 124 -15.17 9.70 -1.69
CA PRO A 124 -16.06 10.13 -0.63
C PRO A 124 -16.20 9.14 0.53
N GLN A 125 -15.92 7.86 0.27
CA GLN A 125 -16.07 6.75 1.21
C GLN A 125 -14.73 6.18 1.65
N PHE A 126 -13.62 6.81 1.28
CA PHE A 126 -12.29 6.33 1.59
C PHE A 126 -12.09 6.27 3.11
N ASN A 127 -11.73 5.09 3.59
CA ASN A 127 -11.35 4.83 4.97
C ASN A 127 -9.90 4.33 5.01
N ALA A 128 -9.04 5.04 5.73
CA ALA A 128 -7.62 4.72 5.76
C ALA A 128 -7.32 3.37 6.41
N PHE A 129 -8.08 2.98 7.41
CA PHE A 129 -7.90 1.68 8.07
C PHE A 129 -8.28 0.52 7.13
N ASP A 130 -9.39 0.66 6.41
CA ASP A 130 -9.80 -0.31 5.39
C ASP A 130 -8.80 -0.38 4.23
N PHE A 131 -8.23 0.75 3.85
CA PHE A 131 -7.17 0.80 2.84
C PHE A 131 -5.95 -0.02 3.25
N ILE A 132 -5.50 0.10 4.50
CA ILE A 132 -4.41 -0.72 5.04
C ILE A 132 -4.79 -2.21 5.03
N ASN A 133 -6.01 -2.55 5.42
CA ASN A 133 -6.49 -3.93 5.38
C ASN A 133 -6.51 -4.50 3.95
N LEU A 134 -6.83 -3.69 2.94
CA LEU A 134 -6.75 -4.10 1.54
C LEU A 134 -5.31 -4.38 1.11
N ILE A 135 -4.36 -3.58 1.56
CA ILE A 135 -2.94 -3.83 1.29
C ILE A 135 -2.52 -5.16 1.90
N ILE A 136 -2.84 -5.40 3.17
CA ILE A 136 -2.53 -6.67 3.86
C ILE A 136 -3.16 -7.85 3.11
N ARG A 137 -4.41 -7.72 2.71
CA ARG A 137 -5.13 -8.74 1.94
C ARG A 137 -4.47 -9.00 0.58
N TRP A 138 -3.97 -7.98 -0.09
CA TRP A 138 -3.22 -8.13 -1.34
C TRP A 138 -2.03 -9.09 -1.15
N PHE A 139 -1.25 -8.90 -0.08
CA PHE A 139 -0.12 -9.78 0.23
C PHE A 139 -0.56 -11.21 0.56
N ASN A 140 -1.56 -11.35 1.42
CA ASN A 140 -2.07 -12.67 1.83
C ASN A 140 -2.59 -13.47 0.64
N LEU A 141 -3.41 -12.88 -0.21
CA LEU A 141 -3.99 -13.55 -1.38
C LEU A 141 -2.96 -13.84 -2.46
N ASN A 142 -1.99 -12.94 -2.68
CA ASN A 142 -0.92 -13.20 -3.63
C ASN A 142 -0.01 -14.36 -3.17
N SER A 143 0.19 -14.52 -1.87
CA SER A 143 1.02 -15.61 -1.35
C SER A 143 0.45 -17.00 -1.66
N ILE A 144 -0.86 -17.12 -1.82
CA ILE A 144 -1.57 -18.37 -2.15
C ILE A 144 -2.07 -18.42 -3.59
N GLY A 145 -1.75 -17.41 -4.41
CA GLY A 145 -2.15 -17.36 -5.81
C GLY A 145 -3.63 -17.04 -6.07
N GLU A 146 -4.39 -16.63 -5.06
CA GLU A 146 -5.85 -16.41 -5.17
C GLU A 146 -6.25 -15.08 -5.81
N LEU A 147 -5.34 -14.14 -6.02
CA LEU A 147 -5.65 -12.91 -6.76
C LEU A 147 -5.93 -13.14 -8.25
N HIS A 148 -5.66 -14.34 -8.75
CA HIS A 148 -6.00 -14.76 -10.12
C HIS A 148 -7.40 -15.34 -10.28
N GLU A 149 -8.18 -15.50 -9.25
CA GLU A 149 -9.52 -16.07 -9.37
C GLU A 149 -10.38 -15.24 -10.32
N LYS A 150 -10.74 -15.87 -11.42
CA LYS A 150 -11.66 -15.33 -12.43
C LYS A 150 -12.95 -14.89 -11.77
N GLY A 151 -13.29 -13.62 -11.86
CA GLY A 151 -14.58 -13.09 -11.46
C GLY A 151 -14.65 -12.46 -10.05
N ARG A 152 -13.54 -12.31 -9.34
CA ARG A 152 -13.48 -11.50 -8.11
C ARG A 152 -12.57 -10.31 -8.28
N PRO A 153 -13.04 -9.20 -8.89
CA PRO A 153 -12.27 -7.98 -8.92
C PRO A 153 -12.04 -7.47 -7.50
N LEU A 154 -10.88 -6.87 -7.26
CA LEU A 154 -10.56 -6.18 -6.00
C LEU A 154 -11.64 -5.16 -5.60
N GLU A 155 -12.37 -4.66 -6.56
CA GLU A 155 -13.54 -3.78 -6.44
C GLU A 155 -14.61 -4.26 -5.46
N VAL A 156 -14.85 -5.57 -5.42
CA VAL A 156 -15.87 -6.16 -4.53
C VAL A 156 -15.57 -5.86 -3.07
N PHE A 157 -14.32 -5.66 -2.71
CA PHE A 157 -13.93 -5.43 -1.32
C PHE A 157 -14.26 -4.01 -0.84
N PHE A 158 -14.18 -3.01 -1.69
CA PHE A 158 -14.62 -1.65 -1.35
C PHE A 158 -16.14 -1.54 -1.25
N GLN A 159 -16.88 -2.33 -2.03
CA GLN A 159 -18.34 -2.31 -2.01
C GLN A 159 -18.94 -2.97 -0.77
N TYR A 160 -18.32 -4.03 -0.26
CA TYR A 160 -18.87 -4.75 0.91
C TYR A 160 -18.70 -4.00 2.23
N HIS A 161 -17.69 -3.18 2.37
CA HIS A 161 -17.49 -2.39 3.59
C HIS A 161 -18.44 -1.21 3.71
N ASN A 162 -19.07 -0.79 2.63
CA ASN A 162 -20.03 0.32 2.62
C ASN A 162 -21.47 -0.07 2.95
N PHE A 163 -21.77 -1.38 2.98
CA PHE A 163 -23.13 -1.87 3.28
C PHE A 163 -23.31 -2.37 4.72
N CYS A 164 -22.27 -2.38 5.52
CA CYS A 164 -22.33 -2.74 6.93
C CYS A 164 -22.19 -1.49 7.82
N GLY A 165 -22.95 -0.47 7.51
CA GLY A 165 -23.11 0.72 8.33
C GLY A 165 -24.40 0.66 9.12
#